data_b68b619bdc42f7e0cde205b173ab80f5
#
_entry.id   b68b619bdc42f7e0cde205b173ab80f5
#
_cell.length_a   1.000
_cell.length_b   1.000
_cell.length_c   1.000
_cell.angle_alpha   90.00
_cell.angle_beta   90.00
_cell.angle_gamma   90.00
#
_symmetry.space_group_name_H-M   'P 1'
#
loop_
_entity.id
_entity.type
_entity.pdbx_description
1 polymer ?
#
loop_
_entity_poly.entity_id
_entity_poly.type
_entity_poly.pdbx_seq_one_letter_code
_entity_poly.pdbx_strand_id
1 'polypeptide(L)'
;MPLFQMNLKASNLAEIAAHTLKEVGVLERQNLQKLLRDNPAAINKALGEDLFIISEEFDQWECKRRVDLLALDKREEPDGNGIKIANLVIIELKRDEDGSHMELQAIRYAAMLTSREFKDVVEIYRRFTERLASEKPNLNKLTTEEAQKKLLEFLEIADPKDIRISKTPRIILINSDFNKEITSTVMWLNDEYELEIQCLKAVSYKIDNELFLNLEKIIPLPEASEYMVQRREKTQNEEKQVSGSRREQTLPLLVERGLLKPNDRLFLIALPKANLNIPPEKEAKAKHATFISPKAIRWDYDGNVYSLSQLCEKICAEFGFPDAGPFQGPLFWAKEGENKSLVDMARSLDSALSVTNDNQTK
;
A
#
# COMPACT_ATOMS: atom_id res chain seq x y z
N MET A 1 -15.61 22.33 15.72
CA MET A 1 -16.67 23.30 15.33
C MET A 1 -17.41 23.74 16.59
N PRO A 2 -17.80 25.00 16.75
CA PRO A 2 -18.69 25.42 17.84
C PRO A 2 -20.11 24.86 17.59
N LEU A 3 -20.74 24.37 18.65
CA LEU A 3 -22.11 23.85 18.64
C LEU A 3 -23.01 24.83 19.41
N PHE A 4 -24.14 25.19 18.84
CA PHE A 4 -25.09 26.12 19.47
C PHE A 4 -26.47 25.49 19.55
N GLN A 5 -27.09 25.67 20.75
CA GLN A 5 -28.49 25.41 20.92
C GLN A 5 -29.30 26.59 20.39
N MET A 6 -30.26 26.33 19.51
CA MET A 6 -31.18 27.36 18.98
C MET A 6 -32.48 27.41 19.79
N ASN A 7 -32.79 28.56 20.32
CA ASN A 7 -34.11 28.83 20.86
C ASN A 7 -34.87 29.84 19.95
N LEU A 8 -35.70 29.29 19.08
CA LEU A 8 -36.43 30.11 18.11
C LEU A 8 -37.46 31.05 18.73
N LYS A 9 -38.01 30.70 19.91
CA LYS A 9 -38.99 31.56 20.61
C LYS A 9 -38.32 32.75 21.25
N ALA A 10 -37.13 32.55 21.82
CA ALA A 10 -36.37 33.60 22.47
C ALA A 10 -35.39 34.33 21.54
N SER A 11 -35.31 33.95 20.25
CA SER A 11 -34.33 34.43 19.28
C SER A 11 -32.90 34.43 19.84
N ASN A 12 -32.50 33.33 20.50
CA ASN A 12 -31.22 33.20 21.18
C ASN A 12 -30.44 31.97 20.71
N LEU A 13 -29.11 32.13 20.70
CA LEU A 13 -28.14 31.04 20.50
C LEU A 13 -27.33 30.90 21.78
N ALA A 14 -27.34 29.73 22.37
CA ALA A 14 -26.51 29.38 23.52
C ALA A 14 -25.42 28.40 23.07
N GLU A 15 -24.16 28.75 23.30
CA GLU A 15 -23.03 27.88 23.00
C GLU A 15 -23.05 26.67 23.94
N ILE A 16 -22.88 25.49 23.35
CA ILE A 16 -22.67 24.23 24.09
C ILE A 16 -21.17 23.98 24.12
N ALA A 17 -20.60 24.00 25.30
CA ALA A 17 -19.17 23.82 25.48
C ALA A 17 -18.70 22.46 24.99
N ALA A 18 -17.66 22.48 24.21
CA ALA A 18 -16.93 21.28 23.79
C ALA A 18 -16.03 20.82 24.95
N HIS A 19 -15.96 19.52 25.15
CA HIS A 19 -15.12 18.89 26.16
C HIS A 19 -14.24 17.84 25.54
N THR A 20 -13.04 17.67 26.11
CA THR A 20 -12.21 16.50 25.80
C THR A 20 -12.86 15.24 26.39
N LEU A 21 -12.54 14.10 25.85
CA LEU A 21 -13.04 12.81 26.40
C LEU A 21 -12.60 12.59 27.86
N LYS A 22 -11.43 13.13 28.22
CA LYS A 22 -10.89 13.08 29.57
C LYS A 22 -11.72 13.90 30.57
N GLU A 23 -12.10 15.12 30.19
CA GLU A 23 -12.90 16.01 31.03
C GLU A 23 -14.27 15.42 31.35
N VAL A 24 -14.87 14.66 30.45
CA VAL A 24 -16.17 14.00 30.69
C VAL A 24 -16.01 12.57 31.24
N GLY A 25 -14.80 12.18 31.66
CA GLY A 25 -14.54 10.90 32.31
C GLY A 25 -14.60 9.68 31.40
N VAL A 26 -14.58 9.83 30.07
CA VAL A 26 -14.55 8.73 29.13
C VAL A 26 -13.16 8.11 29.13
N LEU A 27 -13.08 6.82 29.44
CA LEU A 27 -11.84 6.05 29.42
C LEU A 27 -11.58 5.51 28.01
N GLU A 28 -10.31 5.55 27.59
CA GLU A 28 -9.87 5.11 26.26
C GLU A 28 -10.32 3.67 25.94
N ARG A 29 -9.83 2.68 26.67
CA ARG A 29 -10.14 1.26 26.48
C ARG A 29 -11.52 0.84 26.90
N GLN A 30 -11.92 1.28 28.10
CA GLN A 30 -13.15 0.77 28.74
C GLN A 30 -14.42 1.35 28.12
N ASN A 31 -14.32 2.56 27.57
CA ASN A 31 -15.47 3.26 26.98
C ASN A 31 -15.30 3.50 25.49
N LEU A 32 -14.38 4.39 25.07
CA LEU A 32 -14.27 4.84 23.68
C LEU A 32 -14.00 3.67 22.72
N GLN A 33 -12.99 2.85 23.01
CA GLN A 33 -12.62 1.71 22.16
C GLN A 33 -13.79 0.73 22.00
N LYS A 34 -14.46 0.36 23.10
CA LYS A 34 -15.62 -0.55 23.05
C LYS A 34 -16.81 0.05 22.32
N LEU A 35 -17.08 1.34 22.52
CA LEU A 35 -18.16 2.04 21.80
C LEU A 35 -17.90 2.04 20.29
N LEU A 36 -16.68 2.36 19.86
CA LEU A 36 -16.32 2.39 18.44
C LEU A 36 -16.25 1.00 17.83
N ARG A 37 -15.75 0.00 18.57
CA ARG A 37 -15.78 -1.42 18.16
C ARG A 37 -17.20 -1.92 17.89
N ASP A 38 -18.12 -1.62 18.81
CA ASP A 38 -19.50 -2.10 18.73
C ASP A 38 -20.38 -1.27 17.80
N ASN A 39 -19.93 -0.05 17.44
CA ASN A 39 -20.64 0.88 16.55
C ASN A 39 -19.71 1.41 15.44
N PRO A 40 -19.16 0.55 14.56
CA PRO A 40 -18.24 0.96 13.52
C PRO A 40 -18.85 1.96 12.53
N ALA A 41 -20.19 1.97 12.40
CA ALA A 41 -20.91 2.94 11.59
C ALA A 41 -20.63 4.41 11.96
N ALA A 42 -20.22 4.69 13.20
CA ALA A 42 -19.82 6.04 13.59
C ALA A 42 -18.52 6.47 12.92
N ILE A 43 -17.52 5.59 12.88
CA ILE A 43 -16.25 5.81 12.18
C ILE A 43 -16.50 5.88 10.68
N ASN A 44 -17.25 4.93 10.13
CA ASN A 44 -17.56 4.83 8.72
C ASN A 44 -18.22 6.12 8.22
N LYS A 45 -19.20 6.65 8.97
CA LYS A 45 -19.88 7.89 8.62
C LYS A 45 -18.95 9.11 8.68
N ALA A 46 -18.06 9.16 9.68
CA ALA A 46 -17.09 10.27 9.81
C ALA A 46 -16.04 10.26 8.69
N LEU A 47 -15.68 9.09 8.21
CA LEU A 47 -14.72 8.92 7.11
C LEU A 47 -15.37 9.04 5.72
N GLY A 48 -16.64 8.69 5.59
CA GLY A 48 -17.31 8.49 4.31
C GLY A 48 -16.93 7.18 3.63
N GLU A 49 -16.56 6.15 4.40
CA GLU A 49 -15.99 4.88 3.92
C GLU A 49 -16.57 3.70 4.70
N ASP A 50 -16.48 2.49 4.14
CA ASP A 50 -16.90 1.26 4.81
C ASP A 50 -15.69 0.52 5.37
N LEU A 51 -15.67 0.36 6.70
CA LEU A 51 -14.69 -0.42 7.44
C LEU A 51 -15.37 -1.57 8.18
N PHE A 52 -14.70 -2.71 8.22
CA PHE A 52 -15.12 -3.88 8.98
C PHE A 52 -14.13 -4.18 10.09
N ILE A 53 -14.54 -4.04 11.36
CA ILE A 53 -13.66 -4.32 12.51
C ILE A 53 -13.40 -5.82 12.59
N ILE A 54 -12.14 -6.22 12.54
CA ILE A 54 -11.68 -7.62 12.58
C ILE A 54 -10.97 -7.99 13.87
N SER A 55 -10.53 -7.01 14.67
CA SER A 55 -9.96 -7.24 16.00
C SER A 55 -9.95 -5.98 16.86
N GLU A 56 -9.89 -6.19 18.17
CA GLU A 56 -9.50 -5.19 19.16
C GLU A 56 -8.33 -5.73 19.99
N GLU A 57 -7.52 -4.83 20.55
CA GLU A 57 -6.34 -5.20 21.36
C GLU A 57 -5.48 -6.26 20.66
N PHE A 58 -5.27 -6.08 19.32
CA PHE A 58 -4.57 -7.04 18.52
C PHE A 58 -3.08 -7.12 18.92
N ASP A 59 -2.62 -8.31 19.35
CA ASP A 59 -1.29 -8.53 19.92
C ASP A 59 -0.57 -9.79 19.36
N GLN A 60 -0.98 -10.27 18.19
CA GLN A 60 -0.42 -11.50 17.59
C GLN A 60 0.95 -11.27 16.96
N TRP A 61 1.89 -10.75 17.74
CA TRP A 61 3.29 -10.55 17.40
C TRP A 61 4.18 -10.75 18.66
N GLU A 62 5.48 -10.81 18.46
CA GLU A 62 6.44 -11.09 19.53
C GLU A 62 6.56 -10.00 20.60
N CYS A 63 6.07 -8.79 20.35
CA CYS A 63 6.13 -7.69 21.30
C CYS A 63 4.81 -7.50 22.07
N LYS A 64 4.91 -7.02 23.33
CA LYS A 64 3.75 -6.79 24.22
C LYS A 64 2.88 -5.58 23.83
N ARG A 65 2.94 -5.12 22.59
CA ARG A 65 2.19 -3.96 22.12
C ARG A 65 0.90 -4.40 21.45
N ARG A 66 -0.13 -3.56 21.45
CA ARG A 66 -1.45 -3.89 20.95
C ARG A 66 -1.97 -2.75 20.09
N VAL A 67 -2.61 -3.09 18.98
CA VAL A 67 -3.43 -2.16 18.18
C VAL A 67 -4.79 -2.05 18.86
N ASP A 68 -5.27 -0.83 19.07
CA ASP A 68 -6.55 -0.63 19.74
C ASP A 68 -7.69 -1.26 18.93
N LEU A 69 -7.84 -0.90 17.65
CA LEU A 69 -8.76 -1.58 16.73
C LEU A 69 -8.07 -1.88 15.41
N LEU A 70 -8.31 -3.06 14.87
CA LEU A 70 -7.88 -3.48 13.54
C LEU A 70 -9.11 -3.70 12.67
N ALA A 71 -9.11 -3.11 11.47
CA ALA A 71 -10.21 -3.22 10.53
C ALA A 71 -9.70 -3.66 9.14
N LEU A 72 -10.66 -4.04 8.30
CA LEU A 72 -10.49 -4.28 6.88
C LEU A 72 -11.30 -3.23 6.13
N ASP A 73 -10.77 -2.66 5.07
CA ASP A 73 -11.51 -1.73 4.23
C ASP A 73 -12.07 -2.40 2.97
N LYS A 74 -13.04 -1.73 2.35
CA LYS A 74 -13.74 -2.19 1.16
C LYS A 74 -13.26 -1.48 -0.11
N ARG A 75 -12.19 -0.67 -0.03
CA ARG A 75 -11.78 0.10 -1.20
C ARG A 75 -11.29 -0.82 -2.32
N GLU A 76 -11.85 -0.60 -3.49
CA GLU A 76 -11.49 -1.30 -4.69
C GLU A 76 -10.31 -0.60 -5.36
N GLU A 77 -9.11 -1.15 -5.20
CA GLU A 77 -8.04 -0.92 -6.15
C GLU A 77 -7.86 -2.20 -6.97
N PRO A 78 -8.44 -2.30 -8.17
CA PRO A 78 -8.20 -3.45 -9.03
C PRO A 78 -6.74 -3.43 -9.50
N ASP A 79 -6.04 -4.54 -9.33
CA ASP A 79 -4.66 -4.70 -9.82
C ASP A 79 -4.54 -4.80 -11.36
N GLY A 80 -5.59 -4.53 -12.10
CA GLY A 80 -5.66 -4.68 -13.55
C GLY A 80 -5.87 -6.12 -14.02
N ASN A 81 -5.74 -7.11 -13.14
CA ASN A 81 -5.93 -8.54 -13.42
C ASN A 81 -7.26 -9.09 -12.88
N GLY A 82 -8.13 -8.24 -12.37
CA GLY A 82 -9.41 -8.64 -11.76
C GLY A 82 -9.30 -9.08 -10.29
N ILE A 83 -8.11 -9.05 -9.70
CA ILE A 83 -7.89 -9.34 -8.28
C ILE A 83 -8.18 -8.07 -7.48
N LYS A 84 -9.06 -8.16 -6.49
CA LYS A 84 -9.34 -7.06 -5.56
C LYS A 84 -8.25 -6.95 -4.51
N ILE A 85 -7.88 -5.71 -4.16
CA ILE A 85 -6.93 -5.42 -3.08
C ILE A 85 -7.71 -4.81 -1.93
N ALA A 86 -7.62 -5.41 -0.75
CA ALA A 86 -8.14 -4.87 0.49
C ALA A 86 -7.00 -4.42 1.40
N ASN A 87 -7.22 -3.37 2.19
CA ASN A 87 -6.22 -2.89 3.13
C ASN A 87 -6.57 -3.28 4.56
N LEU A 88 -5.56 -3.64 5.34
CA LEU A 88 -5.67 -3.62 6.78
C LEU A 88 -5.65 -2.16 7.26
N VAL A 89 -6.53 -1.84 8.18
CA VAL A 89 -6.67 -0.49 8.74
C VAL A 89 -6.39 -0.53 10.24
N ILE A 90 -5.35 0.17 10.63
CA ILE A 90 -4.96 0.36 12.04
C ILE A 90 -5.72 1.56 12.56
N ILE A 91 -6.46 1.40 13.64
CA ILE A 91 -7.14 2.50 14.32
C ILE A 91 -6.51 2.63 15.71
N GLU A 92 -5.81 3.72 15.94
CA GLU A 92 -5.18 4.06 17.20
C GLU A 92 -5.98 5.16 17.88
N LEU A 93 -6.29 4.97 19.15
CA LEU A 93 -7.16 5.84 19.94
C LEU A 93 -6.35 6.53 21.03
N LYS A 94 -6.59 7.83 21.24
CA LYS A 94 -6.12 8.57 22.40
C LYS A 94 -7.24 9.48 22.90
N ARG A 95 -7.28 9.70 24.19
CA ARG A 95 -8.26 10.58 24.83
C ARG A 95 -7.70 11.92 25.25
N ASP A 96 -6.38 12.06 25.27
CA ASP A 96 -5.65 13.21 25.80
C ASP A 96 -4.94 13.98 24.68
N GLU A 97 -4.76 15.29 24.87
CA GLU A 97 -4.03 16.17 23.95
C GLU A 97 -2.57 15.75 23.77
N ASP A 98 -1.98 15.09 24.78
CA ASP A 98 -0.62 14.56 24.78
C ASP A 98 -0.43 13.33 23.89
N GLY A 99 -1.28 13.06 22.91
CA GLY A 99 -1.19 11.92 21.97
C GLY A 99 0.23 11.63 21.43
N SER A 100 1.23 12.00 22.23
CA SER A 100 2.65 11.94 21.95
C SER A 100 3.03 10.56 21.41
N HIS A 101 3.51 10.59 20.14
CA HIS A 101 3.99 9.43 19.40
C HIS A 101 2.93 8.40 18.96
N MET A 102 1.63 8.76 18.91
CA MET A 102 0.60 7.82 18.42
C MET A 102 0.82 7.47 16.94
N GLU A 103 1.27 8.43 16.13
CA GLU A 103 1.62 8.21 14.73
C GLU A 103 2.79 7.23 14.58
N LEU A 104 3.83 7.36 15.40
CA LEU A 104 4.97 6.43 15.41
C LEU A 104 4.56 5.04 15.90
N GLN A 105 3.65 4.96 16.85
CA GLN A 105 3.10 3.70 17.33
C GLN A 105 2.34 2.99 16.20
N ALA A 106 1.44 3.70 15.52
CA ALA A 106 0.65 3.17 14.41
C ALA A 106 1.53 2.74 13.22
N ILE A 107 2.56 3.51 12.86
CA ILE A 107 3.53 3.15 11.82
C ILE A 107 4.27 1.84 12.16
N ARG A 108 4.68 1.64 13.42
CA ARG A 108 5.30 0.37 13.84
C ARG A 108 4.35 -0.80 13.66
N TYR A 109 3.06 -0.64 13.97
CA TYR A 109 2.06 -1.67 13.75
C TYR A 109 1.84 -1.92 12.25
N ALA A 110 1.79 -0.87 11.44
CA ALA A 110 1.69 -1.00 9.99
C ALA A 110 2.83 -1.85 9.43
N ALA A 111 4.07 -1.58 9.83
CA ALA A 111 5.23 -2.37 9.42
C ALA A 111 5.11 -3.87 9.78
N MET A 112 4.50 -4.19 10.93
CA MET A 112 4.31 -5.58 11.39
C MET A 112 3.18 -6.31 10.67
N LEU A 113 2.28 -5.59 9.99
CA LEU A 113 1.14 -6.15 9.27
C LEU A 113 1.40 -6.37 7.78
N THR A 114 2.52 -5.86 7.24
CA THR A 114 2.85 -5.89 5.80
C THR A 114 2.91 -7.29 5.17
N SER A 115 3.15 -8.32 5.96
CA SER A 115 3.28 -9.72 5.51
C SER A 115 2.00 -10.55 5.65
N ARG A 116 0.89 -9.94 6.08
CA ARG A 116 -0.36 -10.68 6.30
C ARG A 116 -1.05 -10.99 4.99
N GLU A 117 -1.54 -12.21 4.88
CA GLU A 117 -2.37 -12.70 3.77
C GLU A 117 -3.84 -12.79 4.20
N PHE A 118 -4.76 -12.95 3.25
CA PHE A 118 -6.18 -13.05 3.55
C PHE A 118 -6.52 -14.17 4.55
N LYS A 119 -5.83 -15.34 4.47
CA LYS A 119 -6.00 -16.42 5.44
C LYS A 119 -5.68 -16.01 6.88
N ASP A 120 -4.67 -15.11 7.05
CA ASP A 120 -4.31 -14.61 8.37
C ASP A 120 -5.40 -13.66 8.90
N VAL A 121 -5.98 -12.85 8.02
CA VAL A 121 -7.11 -11.94 8.34
C VAL A 121 -8.33 -12.74 8.78
N VAL A 122 -8.64 -13.85 8.12
CA VAL A 122 -9.73 -14.76 8.50
C VAL A 122 -9.50 -15.29 9.92
N GLU A 123 -8.28 -15.74 10.23
CA GLU A 123 -7.96 -16.30 11.55
C GLU A 123 -7.96 -15.20 12.65
N ILE A 124 -7.49 -14.00 12.34
CA ILE A 124 -7.58 -12.82 13.24
C ILE A 124 -9.04 -12.56 13.60
N TYR A 125 -9.92 -12.50 12.61
CA TYR A 125 -11.34 -12.24 12.80
C TYR A 125 -12.02 -13.37 13.56
N ARG A 126 -11.73 -14.62 13.24
CA ARG A 126 -12.27 -15.79 13.96
C ARG A 126 -11.94 -15.73 15.46
N ARG A 127 -10.67 -15.49 15.82
CA ARG A 127 -10.24 -15.36 17.22
C ARG A 127 -10.88 -14.17 17.92
N PHE A 128 -11.08 -13.07 17.20
CA PHE A 128 -11.80 -11.93 17.73
C PHE A 128 -13.25 -12.28 18.07
N THR A 129 -13.97 -12.99 17.20
CA THR A 129 -15.35 -13.41 17.47
C THR A 129 -15.43 -14.41 18.65
N GLU A 130 -14.43 -15.25 18.82
CA GLU A 130 -14.34 -16.17 19.97
C GLU A 130 -14.18 -15.40 21.30
N ARG A 131 -13.35 -14.34 21.33
CA ARG A 131 -13.24 -13.43 22.50
C ARG A 131 -14.53 -12.67 22.75
N LEU A 132 -15.15 -12.12 21.72
CA LEU A 132 -16.43 -11.43 21.85
C LEU A 132 -17.55 -12.30 22.38
N ALA A 133 -17.62 -13.55 21.95
CA ALA A 133 -18.60 -14.51 22.45
C ALA A 133 -18.40 -14.82 23.96
N SER A 134 -17.15 -14.74 24.44
CA SER A 134 -16.84 -14.89 25.87
C SER A 134 -17.26 -13.64 26.67
N GLU A 135 -17.20 -12.45 26.08
CA GLU A 135 -17.65 -11.19 26.70
C GLU A 135 -19.17 -11.00 26.61
N LYS A 136 -19.77 -11.43 25.51
CA LYS A 136 -21.20 -11.27 25.18
C LYS A 136 -21.82 -12.62 24.86
N PRO A 137 -22.48 -13.29 25.84
CA PRO A 137 -23.03 -14.62 25.68
C PRO A 137 -24.05 -14.81 24.55
N ASN A 138 -24.62 -13.71 24.08
CA ASN A 138 -25.58 -13.71 22.95
C ASN A 138 -24.91 -13.76 21.57
N LEU A 139 -23.57 -13.66 21.49
CA LEU A 139 -22.82 -13.77 20.24
C LEU A 139 -22.25 -15.19 20.10
N ASN A 140 -22.42 -15.77 18.93
CA ASN A 140 -21.82 -17.05 18.61
C ASN A 140 -20.38 -16.84 18.11
N LYS A 141 -19.47 -17.71 18.58
CA LYS A 141 -18.16 -17.84 17.96
C LYS A 141 -18.30 -18.37 16.55
N LEU A 142 -17.53 -17.86 15.62
CA LEU A 142 -17.53 -18.29 14.23
C LEU A 142 -16.52 -19.42 13.99
N THR A 143 -16.84 -20.33 13.09
CA THR A 143 -15.86 -21.23 12.49
C THR A 143 -14.98 -20.47 11.50
N THR A 144 -13.91 -21.08 11.00
CA THR A 144 -13.04 -20.46 10.00
C THR A 144 -13.80 -20.17 8.70
N GLU A 145 -14.66 -21.10 8.28
CA GLU A 145 -15.50 -20.97 7.08
C GLU A 145 -16.52 -19.83 7.20
N GLU A 146 -17.16 -19.72 8.36
CA GLU A 146 -18.12 -18.65 8.64
C GLU A 146 -17.43 -17.28 8.71
N ALA A 147 -16.25 -17.20 9.33
CA ALA A 147 -15.46 -15.98 9.38
C ALA A 147 -15.01 -15.56 7.96
N GLN A 148 -14.50 -16.52 7.17
CA GLN A 148 -14.14 -16.25 5.78
C GLN A 148 -15.34 -15.77 4.96
N LYS A 149 -16.48 -16.44 5.07
CA LYS A 149 -17.71 -16.07 4.35
C LYS A 149 -18.13 -14.64 4.66
N LYS A 150 -18.14 -14.23 5.94
CA LYS A 150 -18.48 -12.84 6.33
C LYS A 150 -17.54 -11.81 5.77
N LEU A 151 -16.24 -12.10 5.74
CA LEU A 151 -15.26 -11.18 5.17
C LEU A 151 -15.41 -11.05 3.65
N LEU A 152 -15.66 -12.17 2.96
CA LEU A 152 -15.92 -12.17 1.52
C LEU A 152 -17.24 -11.44 1.16
N GLU A 153 -18.29 -11.62 1.97
CA GLU A 153 -19.55 -10.88 1.82
C GLU A 153 -19.33 -9.37 1.99
N PHE A 154 -18.56 -8.94 3.00
CA PHE A 154 -18.22 -7.54 3.19
C PHE A 154 -17.44 -6.97 2.00
N LEU A 155 -16.47 -7.73 1.49
CA LEU A 155 -15.63 -7.33 0.37
C LEU A 155 -16.32 -7.48 -1.00
N GLU A 156 -17.54 -8.08 -1.05
CA GLU A 156 -18.25 -8.38 -2.29
C GLU A 156 -17.43 -9.23 -3.27
N ILE A 157 -16.78 -10.27 -2.74
CA ILE A 157 -15.92 -11.20 -3.48
C ILE A 157 -16.47 -12.61 -3.33
N ALA A 158 -16.52 -13.36 -4.44
CA ALA A 158 -17.02 -14.73 -4.44
C ALA A 158 -15.95 -15.78 -4.09
N ASP A 159 -14.73 -15.65 -4.60
CA ASP A 159 -13.63 -16.61 -4.39
C ASP A 159 -12.49 -15.93 -3.59
N PRO A 160 -12.02 -16.55 -2.51
CA PRO A 160 -10.87 -16.04 -1.74
C PRO A 160 -9.57 -15.95 -2.54
N LYS A 161 -9.49 -16.55 -3.73
CA LYS A 161 -8.34 -16.42 -4.63
C LYS A 161 -8.28 -15.06 -5.33
N ASP A 162 -9.43 -14.38 -5.42
CA ASP A 162 -9.57 -13.11 -6.11
C ASP A 162 -9.28 -11.90 -5.21
N ILE A 163 -8.73 -12.15 -4.00
CA ILE A 163 -8.35 -11.09 -3.06
C ILE A 163 -6.89 -11.20 -2.66
N ARG A 164 -6.28 -10.03 -2.49
CA ARG A 164 -4.98 -9.83 -1.84
C ARG A 164 -5.07 -8.77 -0.76
N ILE A 165 -4.29 -8.94 0.29
CA ILE A 165 -4.11 -7.89 1.29
C ILE A 165 -2.97 -7.00 0.85
N SER A 166 -3.21 -5.70 0.88
CA SER A 166 -2.20 -4.69 0.57
C SER A 166 -1.00 -4.81 1.52
N LYS A 167 0.18 -4.57 0.98
CA LYS A 167 1.41 -4.48 1.78
C LYS A 167 1.53 -3.16 2.55
N THR A 168 0.69 -2.19 2.23
CA THR A 168 0.68 -0.88 2.88
C THR A 168 -0.60 -0.71 3.68
N PRO A 169 -0.61 -1.06 4.98
CA PRO A 169 -1.76 -0.83 5.85
C PRO A 169 -2.09 0.66 5.95
N ARG A 170 -3.38 0.97 6.07
CA ARG A 170 -3.87 2.31 6.34
C ARG A 170 -3.86 2.59 7.85
N ILE A 171 -3.81 3.85 8.20
CA ILE A 171 -3.78 4.30 9.60
C ILE A 171 -4.87 5.33 9.85
N ILE A 172 -5.63 5.16 10.91
CA ILE A 172 -6.61 6.13 11.41
C ILE A 172 -6.22 6.47 12.84
N LEU A 173 -5.94 7.72 13.08
CA LEU A 173 -5.66 8.26 14.40
C LEU A 173 -6.92 8.96 14.91
N ILE A 174 -7.40 8.59 16.10
CA ILE A 174 -8.57 9.22 16.74
C ILE A 174 -8.13 9.81 18.06
N ASN A 175 -8.25 11.12 18.22
CA ASN A 175 -7.89 11.83 19.45
C ASN A 175 -8.82 13.02 19.72
N SER A 176 -8.87 13.48 20.96
CA SER A 176 -9.63 14.68 21.34
C SER A 176 -9.10 15.95 20.68
N ASP A 177 -7.77 16.04 20.49
CA ASP A 177 -7.12 17.09 19.72
C ASP A 177 -5.79 16.59 19.12
N PHE A 178 -5.27 17.31 18.14
CA PHE A 178 -4.00 17.02 17.49
C PHE A 178 -3.11 18.26 17.53
N ASN A 179 -1.94 18.11 18.13
CA ASN A 179 -0.94 19.19 18.12
C ASN A 179 -0.32 19.35 16.71
N LYS A 180 0.37 20.49 16.52
CA LYS A 180 0.98 20.81 15.22
C LYS A 180 2.06 19.81 14.82
N GLU A 181 2.75 19.21 15.77
CA GLU A 181 3.82 18.24 15.50
C GLU A 181 3.23 16.99 14.86
N ILE A 182 2.18 16.41 15.43
CA ILE A 182 1.49 15.24 14.88
C ILE A 182 0.89 15.56 13.50
N THR A 183 0.17 16.68 13.38
CA THR A 183 -0.48 17.02 12.10
C THR A 183 0.53 17.27 10.99
N SER A 184 1.63 17.99 11.28
CA SER A 184 2.70 18.23 10.30
C SER A 184 3.41 16.94 9.91
N THR A 185 3.67 16.04 10.88
CA THR A 185 4.27 14.73 10.62
C THR A 185 3.36 13.87 9.74
N VAL A 186 2.07 13.81 10.06
CA VAL A 186 1.10 13.04 9.27
C VAL A 186 0.99 13.57 7.84
N MET A 187 0.91 14.89 7.67
CA MET A 187 0.86 15.49 6.34
C MET A 187 2.13 15.19 5.54
N TRP A 188 3.30 15.33 6.16
CA TRP A 188 4.56 15.01 5.50
C TRP A 188 4.67 13.54 5.11
N LEU A 189 4.28 12.62 5.99
CA LEU A 189 4.27 11.18 5.70
C LEU A 189 3.31 10.81 4.57
N ASN A 190 2.14 11.43 4.52
CA ASN A 190 1.18 11.22 3.45
C ASN A 190 1.68 11.78 2.11
N ASP A 191 2.33 12.95 2.12
CA ASP A 191 2.77 13.63 0.90
C ASP A 191 4.05 13.04 0.31
N GLU A 192 5.05 12.73 1.14
CA GLU A 192 6.37 12.31 0.68
C GLU A 192 6.54 10.79 0.62
N TYR A 193 5.81 10.04 1.46
CA TYR A 193 5.93 8.58 1.54
C TYR A 193 4.67 7.83 1.10
N GLU A 194 3.68 8.54 0.58
CA GLU A 194 2.41 7.97 0.12
C GLU A 194 1.70 7.09 1.15
N LEU A 195 1.96 7.36 2.45
CA LEU A 195 1.23 6.69 3.50
C LEU A 195 -0.21 7.20 3.54
N GLU A 196 -1.10 6.36 4.00
CA GLU A 196 -2.50 6.71 4.13
C GLU A 196 -2.88 6.82 5.60
N ILE A 197 -2.56 7.98 6.18
CA ILE A 197 -2.85 8.30 7.58
C ILE A 197 -3.96 9.33 7.63
N GLN A 198 -5.06 9.00 8.31
CA GLN A 198 -6.20 9.88 8.52
C GLN A 198 -6.28 10.26 10.00
N CYS A 199 -6.68 11.50 10.26
CA CYS A 199 -6.90 12.00 11.63
C CYS A 199 -8.37 12.34 11.84
N LEU A 200 -9.00 11.73 12.84
CA LEU A 200 -10.34 12.04 13.31
C LEU A 200 -10.28 12.73 14.67
N LYS A 201 -10.79 13.92 14.75
CA LYS A 201 -10.97 14.63 16.02
C LYS A 201 -12.25 14.15 16.70
N ALA A 202 -12.13 13.70 17.96
CA ALA A 202 -13.23 13.19 18.78
C ALA A 202 -13.54 14.20 19.89
N VAL A 203 -14.64 14.93 19.75
CA VAL A 203 -15.07 15.97 20.69
C VAL A 203 -16.36 15.53 21.34
N SER A 204 -16.46 15.67 22.66
CA SER A 204 -17.68 15.41 23.40
C SER A 204 -18.41 16.69 23.76
N TYR A 205 -19.73 16.61 23.82
CA TYR A 205 -20.62 17.65 24.30
C TYR A 205 -21.49 17.07 25.38
N LYS A 206 -21.79 17.88 26.39
CA LYS A 206 -22.74 17.52 27.44
C LYS A 206 -23.97 18.40 27.34
N ILE A 207 -25.12 17.79 27.06
CA ILE A 207 -26.41 18.47 26.99
C ILE A 207 -27.31 17.81 28.02
N ASP A 208 -27.79 18.58 28.98
CA ASP A 208 -28.47 18.06 30.15
C ASP A 208 -27.59 17.04 30.91
N ASN A 209 -27.97 15.77 30.94
CA ASN A 209 -27.14 14.71 31.52
C ASN A 209 -26.65 13.70 30.47
N GLU A 210 -26.82 13.99 29.20
CA GLU A 210 -26.43 13.09 28.10
C GLU A 210 -25.13 13.56 27.49
N LEU A 211 -24.31 12.58 27.07
CA LEU A 211 -23.05 12.80 26.35
C LEU A 211 -23.25 12.54 24.85
N PHE A 212 -22.79 13.48 24.07
CA PHE A 212 -22.76 13.39 22.63
C PHE A 212 -21.31 13.34 22.15
N LEU A 213 -21.02 12.48 21.16
CA LEU A 213 -19.72 12.36 20.54
C LEU A 213 -19.80 12.88 19.11
N ASN A 214 -18.92 13.82 18.77
CA ASN A 214 -18.67 14.25 17.39
C ASN A 214 -17.35 13.67 16.93
N LEU A 215 -17.35 13.03 15.77
CA LEU A 215 -16.15 12.56 15.06
C LEU A 215 -16.01 13.37 13.78
N GLU A 216 -14.91 14.09 13.64
CA GLU A 216 -14.65 14.98 12.52
C GLU A 216 -13.30 14.62 11.86
N LYS A 217 -13.31 14.33 10.55
CA LYS A 217 -12.09 14.10 9.80
C LYS A 217 -11.38 15.43 9.57
N ILE A 218 -10.14 15.54 10.06
CA ILE A 218 -9.32 16.74 9.95
C ILE A 218 -8.11 16.55 9.02
N ILE A 219 -7.69 15.31 8.78
CA ILE A 219 -6.64 14.97 7.81
C ILE A 219 -7.05 13.70 7.06
N PRO A 220 -6.99 13.68 5.72
CA PRO A 220 -6.94 14.89 4.87
C PRO A 220 -8.22 15.72 5.04
N LEU A 221 -8.11 17.01 4.79
CA LEU A 221 -9.31 17.85 4.73
C LEU A 221 -10.27 17.29 3.66
N PRO A 222 -11.59 17.30 3.90
CA PRO A 222 -12.54 16.76 2.92
C PRO A 222 -12.35 17.35 1.51
N GLU A 223 -12.09 18.64 1.43
CA GLU A 223 -11.86 19.34 0.15
C GLU A 223 -10.51 19.00 -0.49
N ALA A 224 -9.53 18.58 0.31
CA ALA A 224 -8.21 18.20 -0.18
C ALA A 224 -8.15 16.71 -0.58
N SER A 225 -9.09 15.89 -0.12
CA SER A 225 -9.06 14.44 -0.39
C SER A 225 -9.18 14.12 -1.88
N GLU A 226 -10.05 14.80 -2.62
CA GLU A 226 -10.17 14.64 -4.07
C GLU A 226 -8.89 15.08 -4.82
N TYR A 227 -8.29 16.18 -4.38
CA TYR A 227 -7.04 16.67 -4.96
C TYR A 227 -5.87 15.71 -4.69
N MET A 228 -5.81 15.11 -3.50
CA MET A 228 -4.76 14.13 -3.17
C MET A 228 -4.93 12.83 -3.97
N VAL A 229 -6.16 12.37 -4.20
CA VAL A 229 -6.43 11.21 -5.08
C VAL A 229 -5.95 11.52 -6.50
N GLN A 230 -6.35 12.68 -7.07
CA GLN A 230 -5.92 13.09 -8.40
C GLN A 230 -4.39 13.26 -8.50
N ARG A 231 -3.74 13.78 -7.46
CA ARG A 231 -2.28 13.93 -7.40
C ARG A 231 -1.59 12.56 -7.39
N ARG A 232 -2.08 11.59 -6.58
CA ARG A 232 -1.57 10.21 -6.56
C ARG A 232 -1.72 9.52 -7.91
N GLU A 233 -2.88 9.61 -8.53
CA GLU A 233 -3.11 9.06 -9.87
C GLU A 233 -2.19 9.70 -10.91
N LYS A 234 -1.97 11.01 -10.82
CA LYS A 234 -1.06 11.73 -11.71
C LYS A 234 0.39 11.30 -11.48
N THR A 235 0.84 11.24 -10.22
CA THR A 235 2.20 10.78 -9.86
C THR A 235 2.42 9.33 -10.30
N GLN A 236 1.48 8.43 -10.03
CA GLN A 236 1.56 7.04 -10.49
C GLN A 236 1.56 6.91 -12.02
N ASN A 237 0.80 7.76 -12.71
CA ASN A 237 0.81 7.80 -14.16
C ASN A 237 2.11 8.40 -14.71
N GLU A 238 2.66 9.42 -14.06
CA GLU A 238 3.96 9.99 -14.39
C GLU A 238 5.09 8.99 -14.10
N GLU A 239 5.05 8.27 -12.98
CA GLU A 239 6.01 7.21 -12.66
C GLU A 239 5.89 6.01 -13.61
N LYS A 240 4.67 5.60 -13.98
CA LYS A 240 4.44 4.61 -15.03
C LYS A 240 4.94 5.08 -16.38
N GLN A 241 4.75 6.35 -16.74
CA GLN A 241 5.29 6.94 -17.95
C GLN A 241 6.81 7.08 -17.90
N VAL A 242 7.38 7.52 -16.78
CA VAL A 242 8.84 7.63 -16.58
C VAL A 242 9.49 6.25 -16.53
N SER A 243 8.88 5.26 -15.86
CA SER A 243 9.37 3.88 -15.86
C SER A 243 9.20 3.19 -17.21
N GLY A 244 8.11 3.44 -17.92
CA GLY A 244 7.89 3.01 -19.31
C GLY A 244 8.88 3.68 -20.25
N SER A 245 9.05 4.99 -20.15
CA SER A 245 9.99 5.77 -20.93
C SER A 245 11.46 5.37 -20.68
N ARG A 246 11.87 5.10 -19.43
CA ARG A 246 13.21 4.58 -19.13
C ARG A 246 13.42 3.15 -19.65
N ARG A 247 12.39 2.29 -19.63
CA ARG A 247 12.46 0.93 -20.21
C ARG A 247 12.58 0.95 -21.72
N GLU A 248 11.88 1.87 -22.40
CA GLU A 248 11.99 2.05 -23.84
C GLU A 248 13.29 2.75 -24.27
N GLN A 249 13.94 3.47 -23.40
CA GLN A 249 15.12 4.28 -23.72
C GLN A 249 16.46 3.53 -23.64
N THR A 250 16.58 2.40 -22.91
CA THR A 250 17.88 1.72 -22.73
C THR A 250 18.51 1.33 -24.05
N LEU A 251 17.82 0.59 -24.89
CA LEU A 251 18.36 0.15 -26.19
C LEU A 251 18.47 1.30 -27.20
N PRO A 252 17.46 2.16 -27.38
CA PRO A 252 17.59 3.37 -28.19
C PRO A 252 18.76 4.26 -27.79
N LEU A 253 18.94 4.49 -26.48
CA LEU A 253 20.04 5.29 -25.96
C LEU A 253 21.42 4.69 -26.30
N LEU A 254 21.59 3.39 -26.13
CA LEU A 254 22.83 2.69 -26.48
C LEU A 254 23.12 2.75 -27.99
N VAL A 255 22.09 2.69 -28.85
CA VAL A 255 22.22 2.85 -30.28
C VAL A 255 22.58 4.27 -30.66
N GLU A 256 21.90 5.26 -30.10
CA GLU A 256 22.17 6.68 -30.33
C GLU A 256 23.62 7.06 -29.94
N ARG A 257 24.12 6.47 -28.84
CA ARG A 257 25.49 6.68 -28.38
C ARG A 257 26.53 5.81 -29.10
N GLY A 258 26.10 5.00 -30.07
CA GLY A 258 26.97 4.15 -30.88
C GLY A 258 27.58 2.96 -30.13
N LEU A 259 27.10 2.66 -28.91
CA LEU A 259 27.56 1.55 -28.09
C LEU A 259 26.97 0.20 -28.53
N LEU A 260 25.80 0.24 -29.15
CA LEU A 260 25.10 -0.90 -29.67
C LEU A 260 24.75 -0.66 -31.16
N LYS A 261 25.16 -1.60 -32.06
CA LYS A 261 24.98 -1.49 -33.51
C LYS A 261 24.29 -2.73 -34.06
N PRO A 262 23.56 -2.62 -35.17
CA PRO A 262 23.04 -3.81 -35.87
C PRO A 262 24.13 -4.84 -36.12
N ASN A 263 23.81 -6.09 -35.88
CA ASN A 263 24.66 -7.28 -35.89
C ASN A 263 25.64 -7.44 -34.73
N ASP A 264 25.58 -6.55 -33.71
CA ASP A 264 26.28 -6.84 -32.47
C ASP A 264 25.74 -8.10 -31.79
N ARG A 265 26.64 -8.91 -31.28
CA ARG A 265 26.26 -10.12 -30.54
C ARG A 265 25.97 -9.80 -29.08
N LEU A 266 24.91 -10.40 -28.60
CA LEU A 266 24.49 -10.31 -27.23
C LEU A 266 24.58 -11.68 -26.57
N PHE A 267 24.92 -11.71 -25.29
CA PHE A 267 24.88 -12.92 -24.49
C PHE A 267 24.07 -12.74 -23.18
N LEU A 268 23.42 -13.82 -22.78
CA LEU A 268 22.64 -13.90 -21.57
C LEU A 268 23.56 -14.05 -20.36
N ILE A 269 23.56 -13.06 -19.44
CA ILE A 269 24.41 -13.07 -18.25
C ILE A 269 23.84 -14.03 -17.21
N ALA A 270 22.57 -13.86 -16.84
CA ALA A 270 21.84 -14.67 -15.87
C ALA A 270 20.35 -14.38 -15.97
N LEU A 271 19.51 -15.34 -15.59
CA LEU A 271 18.08 -15.10 -15.34
C LEU A 271 17.82 -15.31 -13.84
N PRO A 272 17.21 -14.36 -13.11
CA PRO A 272 16.90 -14.53 -11.71
C PRO A 272 15.89 -15.68 -11.54
N LYS A 273 16.16 -16.56 -10.60
CA LYS A 273 15.35 -17.73 -10.21
C LYS A 273 15.37 -18.94 -11.19
N ALA A 274 16.12 -18.91 -12.27
CA ALA A 274 16.14 -20.03 -13.20
C ALA A 274 17.52 -20.72 -13.20
N ASN A 275 17.64 -21.85 -12.54
CA ASN A 275 18.63 -22.85 -12.93
C ASN A 275 18.14 -23.47 -14.25
N LEU A 276 18.39 -22.76 -15.35
CA LEU A 276 17.99 -23.22 -16.68
C LEU A 276 18.65 -24.56 -16.96
N ASN A 277 17.85 -25.54 -17.30
CA ASN A 277 18.34 -26.88 -17.66
C ASN A 277 18.71 -26.92 -19.17
N ILE A 278 19.70 -26.10 -19.54
CA ILE A 278 20.16 -26.02 -20.95
C ILE A 278 21.17 -27.13 -21.20
N PRO A 279 20.91 -28.05 -22.15
CA PRO A 279 21.88 -29.07 -22.52
C PRO A 279 23.20 -28.42 -22.98
N PRO A 280 24.38 -28.97 -22.64
CA PRO A 280 25.69 -28.38 -22.98
C PRO A 280 25.86 -28.11 -24.47
N GLU A 281 25.36 -28.99 -25.33
CA GLU A 281 25.44 -28.87 -26.78
C GLU A 281 24.60 -27.73 -27.37
N LYS A 282 23.59 -27.24 -26.62
CA LYS A 282 22.69 -26.15 -26.99
C LYS A 282 23.05 -24.83 -26.36
N GLU A 283 23.90 -24.85 -25.33
CA GLU A 283 24.17 -23.70 -24.47
C GLU A 283 24.71 -22.49 -25.27
N ALA A 284 25.63 -22.69 -26.18
CA ALA A 284 26.21 -21.64 -26.98
C ALA A 284 25.19 -20.89 -27.84
N LYS A 285 24.16 -21.60 -28.35
CA LYS A 285 23.09 -20.97 -29.15
C LYS A 285 21.98 -20.41 -28.28
N ALA A 286 21.64 -21.09 -27.18
CA ALA A 286 20.57 -20.70 -26.29
C ALA A 286 20.88 -19.40 -25.54
N LYS A 287 22.16 -19.18 -25.18
CA LYS A 287 22.61 -17.99 -24.43
C LYS A 287 23.06 -16.83 -25.34
N HIS A 288 23.02 -16.97 -26.69
CA HIS A 288 23.44 -15.91 -27.59
C HIS A 288 22.31 -15.45 -28.51
N ALA A 289 22.38 -14.18 -28.86
CA ALA A 289 21.44 -13.53 -29.76
C ALA A 289 22.14 -12.42 -30.55
N THR A 290 21.58 -12.04 -31.69
CA THR A 290 22.08 -10.98 -32.54
C THR A 290 21.16 -9.77 -32.48
N PHE A 291 21.71 -8.61 -32.15
CA PHE A 291 20.99 -7.37 -32.16
C PHE A 291 20.66 -6.91 -33.58
N ILE A 292 19.39 -6.63 -33.86
CA ILE A 292 18.94 -6.08 -35.14
C ILE A 292 18.53 -4.62 -34.98
N SER A 293 17.69 -4.36 -34.00
CA SER A 293 17.19 -3.03 -33.63
C SER A 293 16.72 -3.00 -32.17
N PRO A 294 16.39 -1.84 -31.59
CA PRO A 294 15.92 -1.76 -30.22
C PRO A 294 14.70 -2.61 -29.85
N LYS A 295 13.91 -2.99 -30.85
CA LYS A 295 12.71 -3.83 -30.69
C LYS A 295 12.86 -5.23 -31.31
N ALA A 296 13.98 -5.54 -31.94
CA ALA A 296 14.18 -6.76 -32.75
C ALA A 296 15.54 -7.39 -32.44
N ILE A 297 15.52 -8.53 -31.78
CA ILE A 297 16.69 -9.33 -31.41
C ILE A 297 16.49 -10.74 -31.97
N ARG A 298 17.42 -11.23 -32.77
CA ARG A 298 17.35 -12.58 -33.32
C ARG A 298 18.00 -13.56 -32.35
N TRP A 299 17.22 -14.55 -31.89
CA TRP A 299 17.77 -15.61 -31.07
C TRP A 299 18.55 -16.63 -31.90
N ASP A 300 19.77 -16.95 -31.50
CA ASP A 300 20.65 -17.85 -32.26
C ASP A 300 20.19 -19.32 -32.16
N TYR A 301 19.33 -19.66 -31.22
CA TYR A 301 18.82 -21.01 -31.01
C TYR A 301 17.75 -21.41 -32.05
N ASP A 302 16.77 -20.57 -32.30
CA ASP A 302 15.65 -20.84 -33.20
C ASP A 302 15.60 -19.95 -34.44
N GLY A 303 16.46 -18.92 -34.53
CA GLY A 303 16.54 -17.98 -35.61
C GLY A 303 15.43 -16.93 -35.68
N ASN A 304 14.46 -16.98 -34.75
CA ASN A 304 13.32 -16.06 -34.69
C ASN A 304 13.69 -14.74 -34.02
N VAL A 305 12.83 -13.73 -34.21
CA VAL A 305 13.03 -12.36 -33.71
C VAL A 305 12.08 -12.08 -32.58
N TYR A 306 12.61 -11.54 -31.47
CA TYR A 306 11.91 -11.21 -30.27
C TYR A 306 12.32 -9.83 -29.74
N SER A 307 11.54 -9.22 -28.85
CA SER A 307 12.09 -8.20 -27.95
C SER A 307 12.94 -8.88 -26.87
N LEU A 308 13.88 -8.16 -26.23
CA LEU A 308 14.72 -8.76 -25.17
C LEU A 308 13.92 -9.35 -24.01
N SER A 309 12.79 -8.73 -23.63
CA SER A 309 11.93 -9.23 -22.57
C SER A 309 11.23 -10.53 -22.98
N GLN A 310 10.63 -10.56 -24.17
CA GLN A 310 10.03 -11.77 -24.72
C GLN A 310 11.05 -12.90 -24.94
N LEU A 311 12.29 -12.55 -25.29
CA LEU A 311 13.36 -13.53 -25.44
C LEU A 311 13.70 -14.20 -24.09
N CYS A 312 13.75 -13.44 -23.00
CA CYS A 312 13.94 -14.01 -21.67
C CYS A 312 12.80 -14.99 -21.29
N GLU A 313 11.55 -14.63 -21.56
CA GLU A 313 10.38 -15.48 -21.32
C GLU A 313 10.45 -16.75 -22.20
N LYS A 314 10.80 -16.60 -23.47
CA LYS A 314 10.93 -17.72 -24.40
C LYS A 314 12.03 -18.71 -24.01
N ILE A 315 13.19 -18.20 -23.56
CA ILE A 315 14.29 -19.04 -23.04
C ILE A 315 13.83 -19.81 -21.80
N CYS A 316 13.16 -19.15 -20.87
CA CYS A 316 12.62 -19.81 -19.68
C CYS A 316 11.62 -20.91 -20.04
N ALA A 317 10.68 -20.61 -20.93
CA ALA A 317 9.66 -21.58 -21.37
C ALA A 317 10.28 -22.81 -22.06
N GLU A 318 11.32 -22.60 -22.86
CA GLU A 318 12.00 -23.68 -23.60
C GLU A 318 12.82 -24.60 -22.69
N PHE A 319 13.41 -24.05 -21.61
CA PHE A 319 14.33 -24.75 -20.73
C PHE A 319 13.80 -24.99 -19.30
N GLY A 320 12.49 -25.13 -19.13
CA GLY A 320 11.88 -25.73 -17.94
C GLY A 320 11.06 -24.80 -17.03
N PHE A 321 10.84 -23.55 -17.41
CA PHE A 321 10.07 -22.59 -16.60
C PHE A 321 9.04 -21.80 -17.43
N PRO A 322 7.94 -22.44 -17.90
CA PRO A 322 6.98 -21.82 -18.82
C PRO A 322 6.25 -20.60 -18.24
N ASP A 323 6.12 -20.53 -16.91
CA ASP A 323 5.40 -19.44 -16.20
C ASP A 323 6.35 -18.39 -15.60
N ALA A 324 7.63 -18.38 -16.00
CA ALA A 324 8.58 -17.40 -15.52
C ALA A 324 8.44 -16.08 -16.27
N GLY A 325 8.22 -14.97 -15.55
CA GLY A 325 8.11 -13.62 -16.13
C GLY A 325 7.21 -12.73 -15.26
N PRO A 326 7.00 -11.47 -15.64
CA PRO A 326 7.68 -10.75 -16.74
C PRO A 326 9.13 -10.39 -16.43
N PHE A 327 9.96 -10.26 -17.47
CA PHE A 327 11.38 -9.92 -17.35
C PHE A 327 11.70 -8.52 -17.89
N GLN A 328 12.67 -7.84 -17.26
CA GLN A 328 13.31 -6.66 -17.83
C GLN A 328 14.51 -7.09 -18.68
N GLY A 329 14.27 -7.46 -19.94
CA GLY A 329 15.28 -8.05 -20.82
C GLY A 329 16.66 -7.39 -20.75
N PRO A 330 16.81 -6.07 -20.90
CA PRO A 330 18.13 -5.41 -20.90
C PRO A 330 18.97 -5.60 -19.61
N LEU A 331 18.37 -6.03 -18.49
CA LEU A 331 19.10 -6.35 -17.25
C LEU A 331 19.87 -7.68 -17.34
N PHE A 332 19.41 -8.60 -18.17
CA PHE A 332 19.90 -9.98 -18.22
C PHE A 332 20.82 -10.23 -19.39
N TRP A 333 20.96 -9.24 -20.28
CA TRP A 333 21.77 -9.35 -21.48
C TRP A 333 22.94 -8.36 -21.44
N ALA A 334 24.09 -8.80 -21.95
CA ALA A 334 25.25 -7.98 -22.17
C ALA A 334 25.70 -8.05 -23.65
N LYS A 335 26.45 -7.06 -24.10
CA LYS A 335 27.14 -7.11 -25.38
C LYS A 335 28.36 -8.05 -25.25
N GLU A 336 28.62 -8.85 -26.25
CA GLU A 336 29.76 -9.75 -26.26
C GLU A 336 31.10 -8.97 -26.08
N GLY A 337 31.91 -9.41 -25.13
CA GLY A 337 33.13 -8.72 -24.73
C GLY A 337 32.96 -7.72 -23.58
N GLU A 338 31.73 -7.47 -23.12
CA GLU A 338 31.44 -6.58 -21.97
C GLU A 338 30.99 -7.40 -20.75
N ASN A 339 31.39 -6.97 -19.55
CA ASN A 339 31.01 -7.63 -18.30
C ASN A 339 29.81 -6.96 -17.60
N LYS A 340 29.15 -6.01 -18.26
CA LYS A 340 28.04 -5.23 -17.72
C LYS A 340 26.77 -5.49 -18.48
N SER A 341 25.62 -5.45 -17.78
CA SER A 341 24.34 -5.51 -18.45
C SER A 341 24.11 -4.30 -19.36
N LEU A 342 23.21 -4.42 -20.33
CA LEU A 342 22.84 -3.29 -21.19
C LEU A 342 22.25 -2.12 -20.38
N VAL A 343 21.60 -2.39 -19.27
CA VAL A 343 21.12 -1.36 -18.34
C VAL A 343 22.29 -0.67 -17.63
N ASP A 344 23.29 -1.41 -17.17
CA ASP A 344 24.43 -0.82 -16.48
C ASP A 344 25.31 -0.03 -17.44
N MET A 345 25.42 -0.46 -18.71
CA MET A 345 26.05 0.33 -19.77
C MET A 345 25.33 1.67 -19.99
N ALA A 346 23.99 1.67 -20.04
CA ALA A 346 23.21 2.90 -20.20
C ALA A 346 23.36 3.82 -18.98
N ARG A 347 23.31 3.28 -17.76
CA ARG A 347 23.51 4.04 -16.50
C ARG A 347 24.89 4.67 -16.40
N SER A 348 25.93 4.00 -16.91
CA SER A 348 27.28 4.55 -16.92
C SER A 348 27.40 5.81 -17.77
N LEU A 349 26.54 6.01 -18.76
CA LEU A 349 26.48 7.22 -19.59
C LEU A 349 25.85 8.39 -18.84
N ASP A 350 24.78 8.14 -18.07
CA ASP A 350 24.11 9.18 -17.30
C ASP A 350 24.99 9.74 -16.18
N SER A 351 25.78 8.89 -15.54
CA SER A 351 26.74 9.32 -14.52
C SER A 351 27.94 10.12 -15.10
N ALA A 352 28.34 9.86 -16.31
CA ALA A 352 29.40 10.63 -16.99
C ALA A 352 28.93 12.03 -17.39
N LEU A 353 27.62 12.21 -17.69
CA LEU A 353 27.05 13.50 -18.06
C LEU A 353 26.80 14.43 -16.84
N SER A 354 26.52 13.88 -15.67
CA SER A 354 26.37 14.66 -14.44
C SER A 354 27.68 15.27 -13.96
N VAL A 355 28.82 14.60 -14.19
CA VAL A 355 30.17 15.10 -13.81
C VAL A 355 30.68 16.22 -14.73
N THR A 356 30.21 16.28 -15.98
CA THR A 356 30.65 17.32 -16.94
C THR A 356 29.88 18.63 -16.78
N ASN A 357 28.67 18.64 -16.20
CA ASN A 357 27.92 19.87 -15.96
C ASN A 357 28.38 20.65 -14.71
N ASP A 358 29.00 20.00 -13.74
CA ASP A 358 29.55 20.69 -12.53
C ASP A 358 30.86 21.42 -12.78
N ASN A 359 31.53 21.21 -13.92
CA ASN A 359 32.79 21.87 -14.27
C ASN A 359 32.65 23.08 -15.18
N GLN A 360 31.43 23.48 -15.57
CA GLN A 360 31.19 24.68 -16.40
C GLN A 360 30.59 25.88 -15.63
N THR A 361 30.47 25.78 -14.31
CA THR A 361 30.03 26.86 -13.44
C THR A 361 31.05 27.12 -12.34
N LYS A 362 32.26 27.49 -12.77
CA LYS A 362 33.25 28.17 -11.90
C LYS A 362 33.89 29.31 -12.65
#